data_32cae21751e87bedf7f00e1cd33bb26c
#
_entry.id   32cae21751e87bedf7f00e1cd33bb26c
#
_cell.length_a   1.000
_cell.length_b   1.000
_cell.length_c   1.000
_cell.angle_alpha   90.00
_cell.angle_beta   90.00
_cell.angle_gamma   90.00
#
_symmetry.space_group_name_H-M   'P 1'
#
loop_
_entity.id
_entity.type
_entity.pdbx_description
1 polymer ?
#
loop_
_entity_poly.entity_id
_entity_poly.type
_entity_poly.pdbx_seq_one_letter_code
_entity_poly.pdbx_strand_id
1 'polypeptide(L)'
;MKGNIDMTTGKEYVASVFEKVKAQNGHEAEFLQAVEEVFDSLVPVFDKYPKYIEENLLERLVEPERIVSFRVPWVDDKGQVQVNRGFRVQFSSAIGPYKGGLRFHPSVNQSIIKFLGFEQIFKNSLTGQPIGGGKGGSNFDPKGKSDNEIMRFCQSFMTELSKHIGADTDVPAGDIGVGGREIGYLYGQYKRLRNEYTGVLTGKGLNWGGSLARTEATGYGAVYFAEQMLNARGENFNGKTAVVSGAGNVAIYAIEKLQSLGAKAVTCSDSSGFVYDPDGIDVDLLKEIKEVKRERIVKYAGARPNATFTPAGGEKTVWSVKADLAFPCATQNELDETDAETLVANGVLAVSEGANMPSTLGAIDVFLKAGVSFGPAKAANAGGVAVSALEMAQDSQRTQWTFEEVDAKLYDIMKGIYENAAAAAKEFGHEGNLVVGANIAGFLKVADAMSAQGIV
;
A
#
# COMPACT_ATOMS: atom_id res chain seq x y z
N MET A 1 -46.15 5.01 21.62
CA MET A 1 -45.20 5.69 22.47
C MET A 1 -43.84 5.51 21.78
N LYS A 2 -43.36 6.51 21.06
CA LYS A 2 -41.95 6.52 20.57
C LYS A 2 -41.15 6.92 21.80
N GLY A 3 -40.48 5.95 22.42
CA GLY A 3 -39.45 6.25 23.41
C GLY A 3 -38.40 7.16 22.80
N ASN A 4 -38.02 8.19 23.51
CA ASN A 4 -36.78 8.92 23.24
C ASN A 4 -35.63 7.88 23.24
N ILE A 5 -35.20 7.46 22.09
CA ILE A 5 -33.91 6.81 21.95
C ILE A 5 -32.95 7.96 22.16
N ASP A 6 -32.25 8.02 23.33
CA ASP A 6 -31.08 8.84 23.50
C ASP A 6 -30.17 8.50 22.31
N MET A 7 -29.98 9.48 21.42
CA MET A 7 -29.17 9.24 20.22
C MET A 7 -27.74 9.05 20.69
N THR A 8 -27.23 7.82 20.59
CA THR A 8 -25.83 7.49 20.84
C THR A 8 -24.95 8.38 19.98
N THR A 9 -24.04 9.11 20.59
CA THR A 9 -23.09 9.94 19.84
C THR A 9 -22.14 9.08 19.02
N GLY A 10 -21.58 9.62 17.95
CA GLY A 10 -20.56 8.93 17.15
C GLY A 10 -19.41 8.44 18.01
N LYS A 11 -18.97 9.25 18.99
CA LYS A 11 -17.92 8.88 19.93
C LYS A 11 -18.28 7.65 20.79
N GLU A 12 -19.49 7.62 21.36
CA GLU A 12 -19.95 6.50 22.18
C GLU A 12 -20.09 5.23 21.35
N TYR A 13 -20.61 5.34 20.12
CA TYR A 13 -20.75 4.22 19.20
C TYR A 13 -19.38 3.64 18.84
N VAL A 14 -18.46 4.46 18.34
CA VAL A 14 -17.12 4.02 17.94
C VAL A 14 -16.39 3.38 19.13
N ALA A 15 -16.44 3.99 20.33
CA ALA A 15 -15.82 3.43 21.53
C ALA A 15 -16.45 2.08 21.91
N SER A 16 -17.78 1.94 21.84
CA SER A 16 -18.47 0.70 22.17
C SER A 16 -18.11 -0.44 21.21
N VAL A 17 -18.02 -0.15 19.92
CA VAL A 17 -17.60 -1.14 18.91
C VAL A 17 -16.13 -1.53 19.13
N PHE A 18 -15.24 -0.58 19.42
CA PHE A 18 -13.83 -0.89 19.65
C PHE A 18 -13.63 -1.78 20.89
N GLU A 19 -14.38 -1.54 21.99
CA GLU A 19 -14.32 -2.43 23.16
C GLU A 19 -14.78 -3.86 22.84
N LYS A 20 -15.81 -4.03 22.00
CA LYS A 20 -16.23 -5.35 21.51
C LYS A 20 -15.11 -6.02 20.67
N VAL A 21 -14.49 -5.27 19.77
CA VAL A 21 -13.38 -5.77 18.94
C VAL A 21 -12.21 -6.21 19.81
N LYS A 22 -11.84 -5.42 20.83
CA LYS A 22 -10.80 -5.79 21.80
C LYS A 22 -11.13 -7.07 22.56
N ALA A 23 -12.37 -7.21 23.01
CA ALA A 23 -12.80 -8.40 23.75
C ALA A 23 -12.72 -9.68 22.91
N GLN A 24 -13.02 -9.58 21.61
CA GLN A 24 -13.01 -10.72 20.69
C GLN A 24 -11.62 -11.03 20.12
N ASN A 25 -10.76 -10.03 19.96
CA ASN A 25 -9.50 -10.12 19.24
C ASN A 25 -8.27 -9.75 20.11
N GLY A 26 -8.36 -9.91 21.44
CA GLY A 26 -7.32 -9.45 22.36
C GLY A 26 -5.92 -10.03 22.15
N HIS A 27 -5.79 -11.07 21.35
CA HIS A 27 -4.52 -11.69 20.96
C HIS A 27 -3.99 -11.23 19.60
N GLU A 28 -4.70 -10.32 18.91
CA GLU A 28 -4.36 -9.81 17.57
C GLU A 28 -3.92 -8.33 17.66
N ALA A 29 -2.75 -8.07 18.26
CA ALA A 29 -2.28 -6.72 18.57
C ALA A 29 -2.17 -5.81 17.33
N GLU A 30 -1.67 -6.33 16.21
CA GLU A 30 -1.51 -5.57 14.96
C GLU A 30 -2.88 -5.18 14.36
N PHE A 31 -3.85 -6.09 14.45
CA PHE A 31 -5.20 -5.81 13.99
C PHE A 31 -5.88 -4.75 14.85
N LEU A 32 -5.77 -4.85 16.19
CA LEU A 32 -6.34 -3.86 17.10
C LEU A 32 -5.77 -2.47 16.89
N GLN A 33 -4.47 -2.35 16.68
CA GLN A 33 -3.82 -1.06 16.40
C GLN A 33 -4.36 -0.42 15.12
N ALA A 34 -4.49 -1.20 14.03
CA ALA A 34 -5.02 -0.69 12.76
C ALA A 34 -6.49 -0.25 12.87
N VAL A 35 -7.30 -0.99 13.63
CA VAL A 35 -8.70 -0.63 13.88
C VAL A 35 -8.79 0.68 14.67
N GLU A 36 -8.01 0.84 15.74
CA GLU A 36 -8.00 2.05 16.57
C GLU A 36 -7.66 3.29 15.75
N GLU A 37 -6.59 3.23 14.95
CA GLU A 37 -6.16 4.33 14.08
C GLU A 37 -7.26 4.80 13.11
N VAL A 38 -7.98 3.86 12.49
CA VAL A 38 -9.06 4.20 11.57
C VAL A 38 -10.27 4.74 12.33
N PHE A 39 -10.67 4.09 13.42
CA PHE A 39 -11.87 4.43 14.20
C PHE A 39 -11.82 5.86 14.75
N ASP A 40 -10.66 6.32 15.22
CA ASP A 40 -10.47 7.68 15.71
C ASP A 40 -10.82 8.75 14.66
N SER A 41 -10.54 8.46 13.40
CA SER A 41 -10.87 9.35 12.28
C SER A 41 -12.37 9.36 11.92
N LEU A 42 -13.15 8.34 12.32
CA LEU A 42 -14.52 8.14 11.85
C LEU A 42 -15.60 8.74 12.77
N VAL A 43 -15.25 9.16 13.99
CA VAL A 43 -16.21 9.72 14.95
C VAL A 43 -17.12 10.78 14.32
N PRO A 44 -16.62 11.83 13.63
CA PRO A 44 -17.47 12.86 13.05
C PRO A 44 -18.40 12.36 11.93
N VAL A 45 -18.07 11.22 11.32
CA VAL A 45 -18.94 10.61 10.29
C VAL A 45 -20.22 10.08 10.91
N PHE A 46 -20.12 9.40 12.06
CA PHE A 46 -21.27 8.82 12.75
C PHE A 46 -22.15 9.90 13.39
N ASP A 47 -21.58 11.02 13.83
CA ASP A 47 -22.36 12.18 14.28
C ASP A 47 -23.16 12.79 13.12
N LYS A 48 -22.60 12.83 11.92
CA LYS A 48 -23.26 13.40 10.73
C LYS A 48 -24.26 12.45 10.10
N TYR A 49 -24.01 11.14 10.13
CA TYR A 49 -24.82 10.11 9.49
C TYR A 49 -25.30 9.04 10.50
N PRO A 50 -26.29 9.37 11.37
CA PRO A 50 -26.80 8.43 12.39
C PRO A 50 -27.31 7.10 11.82
N LYS A 51 -27.75 7.07 10.55
CA LYS A 51 -28.19 5.84 9.88
C LYS A 51 -27.13 4.72 9.93
N TYR A 52 -25.85 5.05 9.90
CA TYR A 52 -24.79 4.06 9.97
C TYR A 52 -24.66 3.42 11.36
N ILE A 53 -25.09 4.13 12.42
CA ILE A 53 -25.20 3.58 13.78
C ILE A 53 -26.39 2.59 13.82
N GLU A 54 -27.54 2.99 13.29
CA GLU A 54 -28.75 2.15 13.24
C GLU A 54 -28.53 0.83 12.48
N GLU A 55 -27.68 0.86 11.45
CA GLU A 55 -27.32 -0.29 10.63
C GLU A 55 -26.16 -1.13 11.21
N ASN A 56 -25.63 -0.78 12.38
CA ASN A 56 -24.42 -1.40 12.96
C ASN A 56 -23.25 -1.52 11.97
N LEU A 57 -23.07 -0.48 11.15
CA LEU A 57 -22.21 -0.56 9.98
C LEU A 57 -20.76 -0.78 10.35
N LEU A 58 -20.26 -0.13 11.43
CA LEU A 58 -18.88 -0.27 11.87
C LEU A 58 -18.56 -1.68 12.40
N GLU A 59 -19.51 -2.28 13.16
CA GLU A 59 -19.37 -3.68 13.60
C GLU A 59 -19.29 -4.65 12.41
N ARG A 60 -20.10 -4.42 11.39
CA ARG A 60 -20.12 -5.23 10.16
C ARG A 60 -18.84 -5.04 9.35
N LEU A 61 -18.31 -3.81 9.29
CA LEU A 61 -17.12 -3.50 8.52
C LEU A 61 -15.84 -4.07 9.14
N VAL A 62 -15.75 -4.10 10.46
CA VAL A 62 -14.55 -4.55 11.18
C VAL A 62 -14.45 -6.08 11.29
N GLU A 63 -15.56 -6.78 11.04
CA GLU A 63 -15.57 -8.24 10.98
C GLU A 63 -15.36 -8.70 9.52
N PRO A 64 -14.32 -9.48 9.20
CA PRO A 64 -14.11 -9.95 7.84
C PRO A 64 -15.22 -10.89 7.39
N GLU A 65 -15.66 -10.76 6.13
CA GLU A 65 -16.69 -11.63 5.58
C GLU A 65 -16.28 -13.10 5.64
N ARG A 66 -14.97 -13.40 5.51
CA ARG A 66 -14.45 -14.78 5.67
C ARG A 66 -12.94 -14.80 5.82
N ILE A 67 -12.47 -15.76 6.61
CA ILE A 67 -11.06 -16.11 6.75
C ILE A 67 -10.89 -17.57 6.36
N VAL A 68 -9.97 -17.84 5.43
CA VAL A 68 -9.59 -19.19 5.02
C VAL A 68 -8.17 -19.47 5.52
N SER A 69 -8.02 -20.50 6.33
CA SER A 69 -6.72 -20.98 6.78
C SER A 69 -6.53 -22.43 6.33
N PHE A 70 -5.37 -22.78 5.79
CA PHE A 70 -5.11 -24.09 5.23
C PHE A 70 -3.67 -24.53 5.40
N ARG A 71 -3.47 -25.83 5.35
CA ARG A 71 -2.15 -26.48 5.41
C ARG A 71 -1.52 -26.50 4.01
N VAL A 72 -0.22 -26.17 3.94
CA VAL A 72 0.56 -26.17 2.70
C VAL A 72 1.73 -27.16 2.86
N PRO A 73 1.57 -28.43 2.50
CA PRO A 73 2.65 -29.42 2.50
C PRO A 73 3.42 -29.34 1.18
N TRP A 74 4.73 -29.39 1.24
CA TRP A 74 5.60 -29.40 0.04
C TRP A 74 6.90 -30.15 0.35
N VAL A 75 7.66 -30.52 -0.70
CA VAL A 75 8.90 -31.28 -0.57
C VAL A 75 10.07 -30.39 -0.96
N ASP A 76 11.08 -30.31 -0.08
CA ASP A 76 12.31 -29.55 -0.34
C ASP A 76 13.26 -30.29 -1.31
N ASP A 77 14.39 -29.67 -1.65
CA ASP A 77 15.36 -30.25 -2.59
C ASP A 77 16.10 -31.47 -2.00
N LYS A 78 15.99 -31.68 -0.68
CA LYS A 78 16.53 -32.87 0.02
C LYS A 78 15.54 -34.03 0.10
N GLY A 79 14.34 -33.86 -0.48
CA GLY A 79 13.27 -34.84 -0.45
C GLY A 79 12.51 -34.88 0.89
N GLN A 80 12.67 -33.88 1.75
CA GLN A 80 12.00 -33.82 3.05
C GLN A 80 10.66 -33.07 2.93
N VAL A 81 9.64 -33.59 3.63
CA VAL A 81 8.32 -32.95 3.68
C VAL A 81 8.36 -31.76 4.61
N GLN A 82 8.00 -30.61 4.10
CA GLN A 82 7.82 -29.35 4.82
C GLN A 82 6.34 -29.01 4.92
N VAL A 83 5.94 -28.32 5.99
CA VAL A 83 4.56 -27.91 6.20
C VAL A 83 4.51 -26.45 6.64
N ASN A 84 3.80 -25.65 5.87
CA ASN A 84 3.53 -24.25 6.17
C ASN A 84 2.01 -24.01 6.36
N ARG A 85 1.66 -22.84 6.89
CA ARG A 85 0.27 -22.36 6.99
C ARG A 85 0.01 -21.36 5.90
N GLY A 86 -1.11 -21.52 5.20
CA GLY A 86 -1.63 -20.55 4.25
C GLY A 86 -2.84 -19.84 4.82
N PHE A 87 -3.01 -18.56 4.44
CA PHE A 87 -4.11 -17.71 4.86
C PHE A 87 -4.65 -16.88 3.70
N ARG A 88 -5.96 -16.70 3.65
CA ARG A 88 -6.63 -15.69 2.84
C ARG A 88 -7.76 -15.05 3.64
N VAL A 89 -7.67 -13.75 3.86
CA VAL A 89 -8.75 -12.95 4.43
C VAL A 89 -9.49 -12.26 3.29
N GLN A 90 -10.74 -12.61 3.12
CA GLN A 90 -11.72 -11.97 2.24
C GLN A 90 -12.48 -10.99 3.14
N PHE A 91 -12.01 -9.74 3.18
CA PHE A 91 -12.43 -8.83 4.25
C PHE A 91 -13.75 -8.14 3.93
N SER A 92 -13.85 -7.51 2.77
CA SER A 92 -15.05 -6.82 2.32
C SER A 92 -15.18 -6.88 0.81
N SER A 93 -16.35 -7.29 0.33
CA SER A 93 -16.75 -7.30 -1.09
C SER A 93 -17.72 -6.18 -1.43
N ALA A 94 -17.98 -5.25 -0.53
CA ALA A 94 -19.01 -4.22 -0.71
C ALA A 94 -18.87 -3.39 -1.99
N ILE A 95 -17.65 -3.17 -2.48
CA ILE A 95 -17.41 -2.35 -3.67
C ILE A 95 -16.77 -3.12 -4.84
N GLY A 96 -16.62 -4.44 -4.74
CA GLY A 96 -16.08 -5.29 -5.80
C GLY A 96 -15.40 -6.54 -5.27
N PRO A 97 -14.80 -7.37 -6.16
CA PRO A 97 -14.07 -8.56 -5.77
C PRO A 97 -13.00 -8.27 -4.71
N TYR A 98 -12.77 -9.19 -3.79
CA TYR A 98 -11.69 -9.02 -2.82
C TYR A 98 -10.36 -8.84 -3.54
N LYS A 99 -9.57 -7.86 -3.15
CA LYS A 99 -8.30 -7.52 -3.79
C LYS A 99 -7.24 -7.23 -2.76
N GLY A 100 -6.08 -7.87 -2.90
CA GLY A 100 -4.91 -7.61 -2.08
C GLY A 100 -3.84 -8.68 -2.22
N GLY A 101 -2.61 -8.32 -1.86
CA GLY A 101 -1.41 -9.12 -2.07
C GLY A 101 -1.33 -10.39 -1.22
N LEU A 102 -0.48 -11.31 -1.66
CA LEU A 102 -0.01 -12.46 -0.90
C LEU A 102 1.38 -12.15 -0.35
N ARG A 103 1.59 -12.37 0.95
CA ARG A 103 2.88 -12.19 1.63
C ARG A 103 3.48 -13.54 2.01
N PHE A 104 4.71 -13.82 1.56
CA PHE A 104 5.46 -14.98 2.01
C PHE A 104 6.62 -14.51 2.88
N HIS A 105 6.45 -14.70 4.20
CA HIS A 105 7.42 -14.26 5.18
C HIS A 105 7.22 -15.06 6.49
N PRO A 106 8.29 -15.45 7.23
CA PRO A 106 8.18 -16.22 8.47
C PRO A 106 7.26 -15.60 9.54
N SER A 107 7.14 -14.28 9.57
CA SER A 107 6.29 -13.57 10.53
C SER A 107 4.79 -13.65 10.23
N VAL A 108 4.39 -14.15 9.06
CA VAL A 108 2.97 -14.18 8.66
C VAL A 108 2.17 -15.08 9.59
N ASN A 109 1.13 -14.50 10.16
CA ASN A 109 0.12 -15.14 10.97
C ASN A 109 -1.26 -14.52 10.65
N GLN A 110 -2.31 -15.03 11.28
CA GLN A 110 -3.68 -14.56 11.02
C GLN A 110 -3.89 -13.09 11.38
N SER A 111 -3.34 -12.62 12.52
CA SER A 111 -3.45 -11.23 12.96
C SER A 111 -2.86 -10.26 11.91
N ILE A 112 -1.66 -10.55 11.41
CA ILE A 112 -0.99 -9.75 10.38
C ILE A 112 -1.82 -9.72 9.09
N ILE A 113 -2.32 -10.87 8.63
CA ILE A 113 -3.13 -10.92 7.41
C ILE A 113 -4.46 -10.21 7.60
N LYS A 114 -5.08 -10.30 8.77
CA LYS A 114 -6.32 -9.63 9.12
C LYS A 114 -6.16 -8.11 9.15
N PHE A 115 -5.12 -7.59 9.82
CA PHE A 115 -4.87 -6.15 9.83
C PHE A 115 -4.61 -5.59 8.43
N LEU A 116 -3.76 -6.28 7.65
CA LEU A 116 -3.47 -5.86 6.28
C LEU A 116 -4.71 -5.91 5.37
N GLY A 117 -5.60 -6.87 5.59
CA GLY A 117 -6.87 -6.97 4.89
C GLY A 117 -7.83 -5.83 5.23
N PHE A 118 -7.89 -5.44 6.50
CA PHE A 118 -8.68 -4.31 6.97
C PHE A 118 -8.21 -2.99 6.34
N GLU A 119 -6.91 -2.69 6.41
CA GLU A 119 -6.35 -1.49 5.77
C GLU A 119 -6.57 -1.48 4.25
N GLN A 120 -6.56 -2.67 3.62
CA GLN A 120 -6.74 -2.79 2.19
C GLN A 120 -8.14 -2.34 1.73
N ILE A 121 -9.17 -2.42 2.60
CA ILE A 121 -10.52 -1.92 2.30
C ILE A 121 -10.45 -0.42 1.93
N PHE A 122 -9.84 0.37 2.79
CA PHE A 122 -9.77 1.84 2.65
C PHE A 122 -8.87 2.23 1.48
N LYS A 123 -7.72 1.59 1.36
CA LYS A 123 -6.78 1.83 0.26
C LYS A 123 -7.42 1.56 -1.11
N ASN A 124 -8.11 0.44 -1.26
CA ASN A 124 -8.78 0.07 -2.50
C ASN A 124 -9.96 1.01 -2.80
N SER A 125 -10.74 1.34 -1.79
CA SER A 125 -11.86 2.27 -1.90
C SER A 125 -11.42 3.64 -2.43
N LEU A 126 -10.30 4.17 -1.94
CA LEU A 126 -9.75 5.45 -2.37
C LEU A 126 -9.45 5.49 -3.88
N THR A 127 -9.06 4.37 -4.48
CA THR A 127 -8.76 4.33 -5.93
C THR A 127 -9.96 4.62 -6.83
N GLY A 128 -11.17 4.59 -6.28
CA GLY A 128 -12.39 4.70 -7.09
C GLY A 128 -12.72 3.46 -7.93
N GLN A 129 -11.80 2.48 -7.98
CA GLN A 129 -11.98 1.26 -8.77
C GLN A 129 -12.91 0.27 -8.06
N PRO A 130 -13.62 -0.61 -8.82
CA PRO A 130 -14.55 -1.60 -8.26
C PRO A 130 -13.80 -2.82 -7.72
N ILE A 131 -13.06 -2.65 -6.65
CA ILE A 131 -12.28 -3.67 -5.95
C ILE A 131 -12.49 -3.58 -4.44
N GLY A 132 -12.80 -4.71 -3.82
CA GLY A 132 -12.97 -4.85 -2.38
C GLY A 132 -11.64 -5.05 -1.64
N GLY A 133 -11.72 -5.40 -0.36
CA GLY A 133 -10.56 -5.60 0.49
C GLY A 133 -10.26 -7.08 0.75
N GLY A 134 -9.02 -7.48 0.58
CA GLY A 134 -8.54 -8.81 0.93
C GLY A 134 -7.03 -8.85 1.12
N LYS A 135 -6.56 -9.89 1.79
CA LYS A 135 -5.12 -10.13 2.00
C LYS A 135 -4.87 -11.62 2.21
N GLY A 136 -3.68 -12.05 1.86
CA GLY A 136 -3.30 -13.44 2.11
C GLY A 136 -1.81 -13.63 2.30
N GLY A 137 -1.40 -14.86 2.50
CA GLY A 137 0.01 -15.19 2.62
C GLY A 137 0.29 -16.49 3.34
N SER A 138 1.55 -16.69 3.68
CA SER A 138 2.05 -17.87 4.36
C SER A 138 3.27 -17.52 5.21
N ASN A 139 3.50 -18.29 6.27
CA ASN A 139 4.74 -18.25 7.03
C ASN A 139 5.93 -18.93 6.32
N PHE A 140 5.82 -19.15 5.03
CA PHE A 140 6.91 -19.63 4.18
C PHE A 140 7.96 -18.53 3.97
N ASP A 141 9.25 -18.90 4.13
CA ASP A 141 10.37 -18.02 3.83
C ASP A 141 10.98 -18.37 2.46
N PRO A 142 10.82 -17.54 1.44
CA PRO A 142 11.41 -17.79 0.12
C PRO A 142 12.93 -17.55 0.08
N LYS A 143 13.51 -16.88 1.10
CA LYS A 143 14.95 -16.59 1.11
C LYS A 143 15.78 -17.85 1.19
N GLY A 144 16.75 -17.98 0.30
CA GLY A 144 17.65 -19.13 0.25
C GLY A 144 17.03 -20.42 -0.27
N LYS A 145 15.79 -20.38 -0.76
CA LYS A 145 15.14 -21.50 -1.45
C LYS A 145 15.48 -21.51 -2.95
N SER A 146 15.56 -22.70 -3.53
CA SER A 146 15.69 -22.83 -4.97
C SER A 146 14.39 -22.46 -5.69
N ASP A 147 14.48 -22.15 -6.98
CA ASP A 147 13.28 -21.90 -7.82
C ASP A 147 12.33 -23.11 -7.83
N ASN A 148 12.88 -24.33 -7.79
CA ASN A 148 12.09 -25.55 -7.74
C ASN A 148 11.35 -25.72 -6.40
N GLU A 149 11.98 -25.38 -5.29
CA GLU A 149 11.33 -25.38 -3.97
C GLU A 149 10.20 -24.37 -3.92
N ILE A 150 10.44 -23.13 -4.38
CA ILE A 150 9.44 -22.06 -4.44
C ILE A 150 8.28 -22.46 -5.34
N MET A 151 8.57 -23.05 -6.50
CA MET A 151 7.54 -23.55 -7.42
C MET A 151 6.66 -24.63 -6.75
N ARG A 152 7.26 -25.63 -6.11
CA ARG A 152 6.49 -26.68 -5.39
C ARG A 152 5.64 -26.10 -4.27
N PHE A 153 6.21 -25.16 -3.51
CA PHE A 153 5.44 -24.46 -2.48
C PHE A 153 4.25 -23.71 -3.08
N CYS A 154 4.47 -22.88 -4.11
CA CYS A 154 3.41 -22.11 -4.79
C CYS A 154 2.32 -23.02 -5.36
N GLN A 155 2.67 -24.14 -5.94
CA GLN A 155 1.71 -25.12 -6.47
C GLN A 155 0.85 -25.73 -5.35
N SER A 156 1.47 -26.11 -4.21
CA SER A 156 0.73 -26.63 -3.06
C SER A 156 -0.18 -25.55 -2.45
N PHE A 157 0.32 -24.33 -2.28
CA PHE A 157 -0.44 -23.20 -1.77
C PHE A 157 -1.66 -22.91 -2.64
N MET A 158 -1.49 -22.82 -3.97
CA MET A 158 -2.55 -22.54 -4.91
C MET A 158 -3.57 -23.69 -5.02
N THR A 159 -3.16 -24.94 -4.78
CA THR A 159 -4.09 -26.08 -4.78
C THR A 159 -5.23 -25.87 -3.78
N GLU A 160 -4.95 -25.33 -2.60
CA GLU A 160 -6.01 -24.99 -1.64
C GLU A 160 -6.65 -23.64 -1.97
N LEU A 161 -5.86 -22.62 -2.24
CA LEU A 161 -6.37 -21.26 -2.46
C LEU A 161 -7.30 -21.18 -3.69
N SER A 162 -7.06 -21.95 -4.75
CA SER A 162 -7.87 -21.94 -5.97
C SER A 162 -9.35 -22.23 -5.76
N LYS A 163 -9.71 -22.85 -4.65
CA LYS A 163 -11.11 -23.15 -4.29
C LYS A 163 -11.90 -21.91 -3.87
N HIS A 164 -11.20 -20.82 -3.56
CA HIS A 164 -11.76 -19.63 -2.91
C HIS A 164 -11.58 -18.34 -3.71
N ILE A 165 -10.82 -18.38 -4.81
CA ILE A 165 -10.48 -17.20 -5.62
C ILE A 165 -10.98 -17.33 -7.06
N GLY A 166 -11.04 -16.23 -7.77
CA GLY A 166 -11.45 -16.15 -9.16
C GLY A 166 -11.49 -14.69 -9.63
N ALA A 167 -11.54 -14.47 -10.93
CA ALA A 167 -11.50 -13.15 -11.55
C ALA A 167 -12.60 -12.20 -11.02
N ASP A 168 -13.79 -12.74 -10.72
CA ASP A 168 -14.96 -11.99 -10.28
C ASP A 168 -15.26 -12.17 -8.77
N THR A 169 -14.43 -12.92 -8.05
CA THR A 169 -14.63 -13.20 -6.63
C THR A 169 -13.52 -12.61 -5.77
N ASP A 170 -12.28 -13.00 -6.05
CA ASP A 170 -11.10 -12.64 -5.26
C ASP A 170 -9.84 -12.70 -6.12
N VAL A 171 -9.15 -11.58 -6.24
CA VAL A 171 -8.00 -11.43 -7.12
C VAL A 171 -6.75 -11.07 -6.31
N PRO A 172 -5.94 -12.08 -5.90
CA PRO A 172 -4.68 -11.83 -5.22
C PRO A 172 -3.63 -11.15 -6.11
N ALA A 173 -2.62 -10.59 -5.47
CA ALA A 173 -1.47 -9.94 -6.11
C ALA A 173 -0.17 -10.30 -5.38
N GLY A 174 0.95 -9.73 -5.80
CA GLY A 174 2.21 -9.78 -5.08
C GLY A 174 2.27 -8.87 -3.85
N ASP A 175 3.13 -9.23 -2.92
CA ASP A 175 3.53 -8.46 -1.73
C ASP A 175 4.93 -8.96 -1.29
N ILE A 176 5.38 -8.69 -0.08
CA ILE A 176 6.67 -9.17 0.44
C ILE A 176 6.83 -10.69 0.19
N GLY A 177 7.93 -11.07 -0.45
CA GLY A 177 8.23 -12.46 -0.77
C GLY A 177 7.44 -13.07 -1.94
N VAL A 178 6.61 -12.27 -2.62
CA VAL A 178 5.82 -12.68 -3.78
C VAL A 178 5.98 -11.67 -4.91
N GLY A 179 6.87 -11.97 -5.81
CA GLY A 179 7.11 -11.20 -7.03
C GLY A 179 6.55 -11.88 -8.28
N GLY A 180 6.99 -11.42 -9.45
CA GLY A 180 6.53 -11.96 -10.74
C GLY A 180 6.78 -13.46 -10.92
N ARG A 181 7.88 -14.00 -10.36
CA ARG A 181 8.19 -15.43 -10.35
C ARG A 181 7.12 -16.24 -9.61
N GLU A 182 6.82 -15.85 -8.38
CA GLU A 182 5.82 -16.50 -7.53
C GLU A 182 4.42 -16.37 -8.15
N ILE A 183 4.08 -15.20 -8.65
CA ILE A 183 2.80 -14.99 -9.37
C ILE A 183 2.71 -15.93 -10.59
N GLY A 184 3.80 -16.14 -11.31
CA GLY A 184 3.85 -17.08 -12.43
C GLY A 184 3.55 -18.52 -12.00
N TYR A 185 4.20 -19.00 -10.93
CA TYR A 185 3.97 -20.35 -10.43
C TYR A 185 2.56 -20.53 -9.86
N LEU A 186 2.03 -19.53 -9.16
CA LEU A 186 0.66 -19.52 -8.63
C LEU A 186 -0.36 -19.55 -9.77
N TYR A 187 -0.18 -18.70 -10.78
CA TYR A 187 -1.09 -18.61 -11.92
C TYR A 187 -1.08 -19.90 -12.76
N GLY A 188 0.10 -20.45 -13.01
CA GLY A 188 0.23 -21.72 -13.74
C GLY A 188 -0.53 -22.87 -13.07
N GLN A 189 -0.46 -22.96 -11.73
CA GLN A 189 -1.20 -23.97 -10.98
C GLN A 189 -2.70 -23.69 -10.97
N TYR A 190 -3.13 -22.45 -10.80
CA TYR A 190 -4.56 -22.07 -10.88
C TYR A 190 -5.15 -22.47 -12.24
N LYS A 191 -4.49 -22.06 -13.32
CA LYS A 191 -4.92 -22.39 -14.69
C LYS A 191 -5.05 -23.90 -14.91
N ARG A 192 -4.11 -24.68 -14.37
CA ARG A 192 -4.13 -26.14 -14.46
C ARG A 192 -5.31 -26.77 -13.72
N LEU A 193 -5.60 -26.27 -12.50
CA LEU A 193 -6.66 -26.81 -11.64
C LEU A 193 -8.06 -26.41 -12.13
N ARG A 194 -8.23 -25.18 -12.57
CA ARG A 194 -9.51 -24.62 -12.96
C ARG A 194 -9.83 -24.82 -14.44
N ASN A 195 -8.84 -25.14 -15.27
CA ASN A 195 -8.94 -25.18 -16.72
C ASN A 195 -9.48 -23.87 -17.31
N GLU A 196 -9.08 -22.74 -16.76
CA GLU A 196 -9.51 -21.40 -17.11
C GLU A 196 -8.30 -20.50 -17.34
N TYR A 197 -8.41 -19.59 -18.32
CA TYR A 197 -7.48 -18.49 -18.52
C TYR A 197 -8.21 -17.18 -18.22
N THR A 198 -8.08 -16.69 -16.99
CA THR A 198 -8.83 -15.54 -16.48
C THR A 198 -7.89 -14.50 -15.83
N GLY A 199 -8.44 -13.35 -15.48
CA GLY A 199 -7.76 -12.28 -14.74
C GLY A 199 -7.65 -12.51 -13.23
N VAL A 200 -7.51 -13.76 -12.75
CA VAL A 200 -7.49 -14.11 -11.30
C VAL A 200 -6.21 -13.70 -10.68
N LEU A 201 -5.24 -13.30 -10.93
CA LEU A 201 -4.02 -12.78 -10.26
C LEU A 201 -3.58 -11.49 -10.95
N THR A 202 -3.01 -10.56 -10.23
CA THR A 202 -2.35 -9.40 -10.84
C THR A 202 -0.86 -9.38 -10.52
N GLY A 203 -0.10 -8.64 -11.34
CA GLY A 203 1.36 -8.70 -11.37
C GLY A 203 1.87 -9.80 -12.29
N LYS A 204 1.06 -10.19 -13.27
CA LYS A 204 1.41 -11.16 -14.29
C LYS A 204 2.47 -10.61 -15.26
N GLY A 205 3.19 -11.49 -15.92
CA GLY A 205 4.11 -11.10 -16.98
C GLY A 205 3.38 -10.54 -18.20
N LEU A 206 4.01 -9.59 -18.90
CA LEU A 206 3.43 -8.91 -20.06
C LEU A 206 2.96 -9.87 -21.17
N ASN A 207 3.62 -11.02 -21.32
CA ASN A 207 3.27 -12.02 -22.34
C ASN A 207 2.03 -12.87 -21.99
N TRP A 208 1.48 -12.72 -20.78
CA TRP A 208 0.38 -13.56 -20.31
C TRP A 208 -0.58 -12.81 -19.36
N GLY A 209 -0.98 -11.61 -19.74
CA GLY A 209 -2.04 -10.83 -19.09
C GLY A 209 -1.55 -9.74 -18.14
N GLY A 210 -0.25 -9.45 -18.06
CA GLY A 210 0.29 -8.35 -17.27
C GLY A 210 0.04 -6.98 -17.91
N SER A 211 -0.03 -5.94 -17.09
CA SER A 211 -0.16 -4.54 -17.52
C SER A 211 1.19 -3.84 -17.58
N LEU A 212 1.38 -3.02 -18.61
CA LEU A 212 2.43 -2.00 -18.64
C LEU A 212 2.22 -1.00 -17.49
N ALA A 213 3.26 -0.27 -17.14
CA ALA A 213 3.32 0.68 -16.03
C ALA A 213 3.04 0.09 -14.62
N ARG A 214 2.87 -1.24 -14.47
CA ARG A 214 2.60 -1.85 -13.15
C ARG A 214 3.81 -1.77 -12.22
N THR A 215 5.00 -1.92 -12.76
CA THR A 215 6.26 -1.86 -12.01
C THR A 215 6.50 -0.45 -11.47
N GLU A 216 6.22 0.55 -12.27
CA GLU A 216 6.38 1.97 -12.01
C GLU A 216 5.31 2.54 -11.07
N ALA A 217 4.14 1.92 -11.07
CA ALA A 217 2.89 2.49 -10.57
C ALA A 217 2.92 3.03 -9.14
N THR A 218 3.62 2.37 -8.22
CA THR A 218 3.67 2.82 -6.82
C THR A 218 4.52 4.09 -6.69
N GLY A 219 5.71 4.09 -7.30
CA GLY A 219 6.59 5.26 -7.30
C GLY A 219 5.98 6.44 -8.06
N TYR A 220 5.47 6.21 -9.25
CA TYR A 220 4.78 7.24 -10.05
C TYR A 220 3.56 7.79 -9.30
N GLY A 221 2.76 6.91 -8.71
CA GLY A 221 1.59 7.30 -7.94
C GLY A 221 1.92 8.21 -6.76
N ALA A 222 2.96 7.89 -5.99
CA ALA A 222 3.41 8.73 -4.88
C ALA A 222 3.83 10.13 -5.34
N VAL A 223 4.44 10.23 -6.52
CA VAL A 223 4.82 11.53 -7.12
C VAL A 223 3.59 12.28 -7.63
N TYR A 224 2.65 11.63 -8.32
CA TYR A 224 1.41 12.25 -8.75
C TYR A 224 0.56 12.77 -7.59
N PHE A 225 0.53 12.03 -6.48
CA PHE A 225 -0.14 12.49 -5.25
C PHE A 225 0.56 13.75 -4.69
N ALA A 226 1.89 13.75 -4.64
CA ALA A 226 2.68 14.91 -4.23
C ALA A 226 2.47 16.13 -5.13
N GLU A 227 2.29 15.91 -6.43
CA GLU A 227 1.96 16.99 -7.38
C GLU A 227 0.66 17.70 -7.00
N GLN A 228 -0.37 16.94 -6.62
CA GLN A 228 -1.63 17.53 -6.18
C GLN A 228 -1.48 18.31 -4.87
N MET A 229 -0.67 17.80 -3.92
CA MET A 229 -0.36 18.53 -2.70
C MET A 229 0.36 19.86 -2.98
N LEU A 230 1.30 19.87 -3.93
CA LEU A 230 2.00 21.09 -4.35
C LEU A 230 1.06 22.06 -5.07
N ASN A 231 0.25 21.57 -6.01
CA ASN A 231 -0.72 22.36 -6.74
C ASN A 231 -1.69 23.11 -5.80
N ALA A 232 -2.14 22.45 -4.73
CA ALA A 232 -2.99 23.07 -3.71
C ALA A 232 -2.30 24.21 -2.94
N ARG A 233 -0.96 24.23 -2.93
CA ARG A 233 -0.14 25.30 -2.35
C ARG A 233 0.26 26.38 -3.36
N GLY A 234 -0.13 26.24 -4.61
CA GLY A 234 0.33 27.10 -5.72
C GLY A 234 1.78 26.84 -6.13
N GLU A 235 2.31 25.68 -5.80
CA GLU A 235 3.68 25.23 -6.06
C GLU A 235 3.71 24.14 -7.13
N ASN A 236 4.90 23.83 -7.64
CA ASN A 236 5.12 22.73 -8.59
C ASN A 236 6.52 22.12 -8.38
N PHE A 237 6.88 21.09 -9.18
CA PHE A 237 8.17 20.41 -9.05
C PHE A 237 9.36 21.17 -9.63
N ASN A 238 9.15 22.16 -10.50
CA ASN A 238 10.24 22.84 -11.18
C ASN A 238 11.26 23.44 -10.21
N GLY A 239 12.51 23.03 -10.33
CA GLY A 239 13.63 23.54 -9.54
C GLY A 239 13.66 23.09 -8.07
N LYS A 240 12.71 22.23 -7.64
CA LYS A 240 12.70 21.70 -6.29
C LYS A 240 13.64 20.52 -6.12
N THR A 241 14.18 20.39 -4.92
CA THR A 241 15.04 19.28 -4.51
C THR A 241 14.22 18.27 -3.71
N ALA A 242 14.41 16.99 -4.01
CA ALA A 242 13.74 15.90 -3.32
C ALA A 242 14.75 14.93 -2.69
N VAL A 243 14.47 14.52 -1.44
CA VAL A 243 15.12 13.39 -0.79
C VAL A 243 14.22 12.16 -0.91
N VAL A 244 14.80 11.04 -1.31
CA VAL A 244 14.13 9.76 -1.47
C VAL A 244 14.90 8.70 -0.70
N SER A 245 14.21 7.93 0.14
CA SER A 245 14.78 6.74 0.78
C SER A 245 14.50 5.49 -0.05
N GLY A 246 15.33 4.47 0.14
CA GLY A 246 15.21 3.23 -0.63
C GLY A 246 15.99 3.26 -1.96
N ALA A 247 16.13 2.09 -2.53
CA ALA A 247 16.69 1.86 -3.86
C ALA A 247 16.02 0.62 -4.52
N GLY A 248 14.80 0.30 -4.08
CA GLY A 248 13.94 -0.69 -4.72
C GLY A 248 13.00 -0.06 -5.72
N ASN A 249 12.04 -0.83 -6.23
CA ASN A 249 11.08 -0.40 -7.24
C ASN A 249 10.43 0.95 -6.93
N VAL A 250 9.87 1.12 -5.74
CA VAL A 250 9.15 2.35 -5.38
C VAL A 250 10.07 3.56 -5.46
N ALA A 251 11.27 3.47 -4.89
CA ALA A 251 12.25 4.55 -4.87
C ALA A 251 12.76 4.89 -6.27
N ILE A 252 13.16 3.89 -7.04
CA ILE A 252 13.69 4.07 -8.41
C ILE A 252 12.69 4.82 -9.28
N TYR A 253 11.44 4.38 -9.28
CA TYR A 253 10.42 4.99 -10.13
C TYR A 253 9.85 6.30 -9.57
N ALA A 254 9.91 6.52 -8.26
CA ALA A 254 9.67 7.85 -7.70
C ALA A 254 10.74 8.85 -8.16
N ILE A 255 12.02 8.49 -8.10
CA ILE A 255 13.13 9.32 -8.59
C ILE A 255 12.97 9.63 -10.09
N GLU A 256 12.70 8.61 -10.91
CA GLU A 256 12.49 8.77 -12.36
C GLU A 256 11.35 9.76 -12.67
N LYS A 257 10.19 9.59 -12.02
CA LYS A 257 9.04 10.47 -12.26
C LYS A 257 9.28 11.89 -11.75
N LEU A 258 9.89 12.07 -10.57
CA LEU A 258 10.27 13.38 -10.04
C LEU A 258 11.15 14.16 -11.02
N GLN A 259 12.15 13.50 -11.58
CA GLN A 259 13.06 14.14 -12.54
C GLN A 259 12.36 14.45 -13.86
N SER A 260 11.47 13.59 -14.33
CA SER A 260 10.66 13.85 -15.54
C SER A 260 9.73 15.05 -15.39
N LEU A 261 9.34 15.40 -14.15
CA LEU A 261 8.49 16.54 -13.82
C LEU A 261 9.27 17.80 -13.39
N GLY A 262 10.61 17.76 -13.47
CA GLY A 262 11.47 18.94 -13.26
C GLY A 262 12.01 19.10 -11.83
N ALA A 263 11.77 18.16 -10.92
CA ALA A 263 12.43 18.12 -9.62
C ALA A 263 13.79 17.44 -9.72
N LYS A 264 14.67 17.70 -8.76
CA LYS A 264 15.96 17.04 -8.62
C LYS A 264 15.93 16.10 -7.42
N ALA A 265 15.83 14.79 -7.66
CA ALA A 265 16.00 13.78 -6.61
C ALA A 265 17.49 13.59 -6.34
N VAL A 266 17.94 13.85 -5.11
CA VAL A 266 19.37 13.91 -4.76
C VAL A 266 19.83 12.79 -3.87
N THR A 267 18.94 11.89 -3.43
CA THR A 267 19.32 10.76 -2.56
C THR A 267 18.67 9.45 -2.99
N CYS A 268 19.33 8.36 -2.65
CA CYS A 268 18.75 7.02 -2.54
C CYS A 268 19.41 6.29 -1.36
N SER A 269 18.77 5.25 -0.82
CA SER A 269 19.30 4.53 0.34
C SER A 269 19.08 3.03 0.26
N ASP A 270 19.90 2.25 0.96
CA ASP A 270 19.63 0.85 1.29
C ASP A 270 20.12 0.54 2.71
N SER A 271 20.06 -0.72 3.15
CA SER A 271 20.47 -1.09 4.52
C SER A 271 21.93 -0.86 4.81
N SER A 272 22.77 -0.51 3.83
CA SER A 272 24.19 -0.17 4.03
C SER A 272 24.43 1.31 4.30
N GLY A 273 23.46 2.19 3.96
CA GLY A 273 23.56 3.63 4.11
C GLY A 273 22.78 4.39 3.04
N PHE A 274 23.16 5.64 2.80
CA PHE A 274 22.54 6.44 1.74
C PHE A 274 23.60 7.14 0.86
N VAL A 275 23.20 7.40 -0.36
CA VAL A 275 23.92 8.22 -1.32
C VAL A 275 23.30 9.62 -1.36
N TYR A 276 24.15 10.64 -1.39
CA TYR A 276 23.78 12.01 -1.74
C TYR A 276 24.53 12.40 -3.01
N ASP A 277 23.82 12.74 -4.07
CA ASP A 277 24.34 13.24 -5.33
C ASP A 277 23.75 14.64 -5.60
N PRO A 278 24.51 15.71 -5.41
CA PRO A 278 24.01 17.09 -5.61
C PRO A 278 23.62 17.40 -7.05
N ASP A 279 24.12 16.63 -8.01
CA ASP A 279 23.79 16.78 -9.43
C ASP A 279 22.45 16.11 -9.80
N GLY A 280 21.90 15.34 -8.88
CA GLY A 280 20.73 14.49 -9.06
C GLY A 280 21.11 13.04 -9.33
N ILE A 281 20.27 12.13 -8.79
CA ILE A 281 20.48 10.69 -8.97
C ILE A 281 20.39 10.31 -10.44
N ASP A 282 21.41 9.65 -10.95
CA ASP A 282 21.42 9.02 -12.26
C ASP A 282 20.60 7.72 -12.20
N VAL A 283 19.40 7.77 -12.77
CA VAL A 283 18.42 6.66 -12.70
C VAL A 283 18.92 5.43 -13.44
N ASP A 284 19.58 5.60 -14.58
CA ASP A 284 20.05 4.47 -15.38
C ASP A 284 21.17 3.73 -14.63
N LEU A 285 22.11 4.48 -14.04
CA LEU A 285 23.14 3.91 -13.18
C LEU A 285 22.53 3.20 -11.95
N LEU A 286 21.51 3.80 -11.31
CA LEU A 286 20.85 3.20 -10.17
C LEU A 286 20.16 1.89 -10.56
N LYS A 287 19.44 1.87 -11.69
CA LYS A 287 18.83 0.65 -12.25
C LYS A 287 19.87 -0.42 -12.56
N GLU A 288 20.99 -0.04 -13.20
CA GLU A 288 22.09 -0.97 -13.49
C GLU A 288 22.61 -1.65 -12.22
N ILE A 289 22.87 -0.87 -11.16
CA ILE A 289 23.38 -1.37 -9.90
C ILE A 289 22.35 -2.27 -9.20
N LYS A 290 21.09 -1.85 -9.13
CA LYS A 290 20.06 -2.51 -8.30
C LYS A 290 19.33 -3.64 -9.01
N GLU A 291 18.94 -3.44 -10.27
CA GLU A 291 18.10 -4.38 -11.01
C GLU A 291 18.95 -5.38 -11.80
N VAL A 292 20.05 -4.93 -12.40
CA VAL A 292 20.90 -5.78 -13.25
C VAL A 292 21.97 -6.48 -12.41
N LYS A 293 22.84 -5.70 -11.72
CA LYS A 293 23.96 -6.25 -10.95
C LYS A 293 23.57 -6.75 -9.56
N ARG A 294 22.44 -6.30 -9.03
CA ARG A 294 21.93 -6.62 -7.68
C ARG A 294 22.93 -6.30 -6.57
N GLU A 295 23.67 -5.22 -6.76
CA GLU A 295 24.68 -4.74 -5.83
C GLU A 295 24.13 -3.73 -4.82
N ARG A 296 24.97 -3.33 -3.83
CA ARG A 296 24.67 -2.28 -2.87
C ARG A 296 24.92 -0.90 -3.48
N ILE A 297 24.13 0.10 -3.02
CA ILE A 297 24.24 1.49 -3.53
C ILE A 297 25.58 2.18 -3.26
N VAL A 298 26.40 1.65 -2.35
CA VAL A 298 27.77 2.16 -2.16
C VAL A 298 28.58 2.19 -3.47
N LYS A 299 28.23 1.32 -4.43
CA LYS A 299 28.85 1.31 -5.77
C LYS A 299 28.49 2.53 -6.60
N TYR A 300 27.34 3.15 -6.34
CA TYR A 300 26.91 4.37 -7.01
C TYR A 300 27.87 5.53 -6.77
N ALA A 301 28.23 5.78 -5.50
CA ALA A 301 29.15 6.87 -5.14
C ALA A 301 30.53 6.71 -5.78
N GLY A 302 30.99 5.48 -6.01
CA GLY A 302 32.25 5.23 -6.73
C GLY A 302 32.19 5.51 -8.23
N ALA A 303 31.04 5.61 -8.82
CA ALA A 303 30.81 5.84 -10.25
C ALA A 303 30.47 7.30 -10.60
N ARG A 304 30.19 8.14 -9.60
CA ARG A 304 29.77 9.54 -9.77
C ARG A 304 30.73 10.49 -9.03
N PRO A 305 31.33 11.49 -9.69
CA PRO A 305 32.39 12.29 -9.10
C PRO A 305 31.97 13.16 -7.91
N ASN A 306 30.73 13.63 -7.88
CA ASN A 306 30.20 14.52 -6.83
C ASN A 306 29.33 13.78 -5.81
N ALA A 307 29.02 12.49 -6.04
CA ALA A 307 28.22 11.71 -5.12
C ALA A 307 29.04 11.28 -3.89
N THR A 308 28.37 11.29 -2.74
CA THR A 308 28.94 10.82 -1.48
C THR A 308 28.09 9.69 -0.92
N PHE A 309 28.74 8.75 -0.22
CA PHE A 309 28.07 7.67 0.48
C PHE A 309 28.26 7.85 1.99
N THR A 310 27.16 7.82 2.73
CA THR A 310 27.16 7.85 4.20
C THR A 310 26.72 6.47 4.70
N PRO A 311 27.56 5.73 5.45
CA PRO A 311 27.20 4.44 6.01
C PRO A 311 26.04 4.53 7.00
N ALA A 312 25.24 3.45 7.10
CA ALA A 312 24.19 3.32 8.10
C ALA A 312 24.74 3.26 9.53
N GLY A 313 23.91 3.64 10.51
CA GLY A 313 24.23 3.58 11.95
C GLY A 313 25.00 4.78 12.50
N GLY A 314 25.20 5.83 11.71
CA GLY A 314 25.73 7.13 12.15
C GLY A 314 24.59 8.10 12.56
N GLU A 315 24.97 9.30 13.01
CA GLU A 315 24.04 10.37 13.37
C GLU A 315 23.26 10.96 12.17
N LYS A 316 23.80 10.79 10.95
CA LYS A 316 23.19 11.33 9.72
C LYS A 316 22.34 10.26 9.06
N THR A 317 21.08 10.61 8.84
CA THR A 317 20.12 9.83 8.03
C THR A 317 19.94 10.49 6.66
N VAL A 318 19.26 9.82 5.74
CA VAL A 318 18.88 10.40 4.43
C VAL A 318 18.08 11.69 4.61
N TRP A 319 17.35 11.82 5.71
CA TRP A 319 16.49 12.96 6.05
C TRP A 319 17.26 14.20 6.53
N SER A 320 18.54 14.06 6.84
CA SER A 320 19.42 15.19 7.19
C SER A 320 19.82 16.04 5.98
N VAL A 321 19.61 15.55 4.76
CA VAL A 321 19.87 16.29 3.52
C VAL A 321 18.78 17.34 3.30
N LYS A 322 19.18 18.59 3.09
CA LYS A 322 18.24 19.69 2.84
C LYS A 322 17.49 19.47 1.53
N ALA A 323 16.17 19.50 1.58
CA ALA A 323 15.30 19.35 0.41
C ALA A 323 13.94 20.01 0.62
N ASP A 324 13.26 20.30 -0.48
CA ASP A 324 11.89 20.82 -0.51
C ASP A 324 10.84 19.72 -0.34
N LEU A 325 11.19 18.49 -0.74
CA LEU A 325 10.28 17.36 -0.82
C LEU A 325 10.93 16.12 -0.20
N ALA A 326 10.14 15.28 0.46
CA ALA A 326 10.58 14.00 1.01
C ALA A 326 9.68 12.84 0.57
N PHE A 327 10.32 11.75 0.11
CA PHE A 327 9.64 10.53 -0.33
C PHE A 327 10.18 9.31 0.42
N PRO A 328 9.56 8.93 1.54
CA PRO A 328 9.91 7.70 2.25
C PRO A 328 9.46 6.48 1.43
N CYS A 329 10.42 5.77 0.83
CA CYS A 329 10.17 4.69 -0.14
C CYS A 329 10.90 3.38 0.21
N ALA A 330 11.45 3.25 1.43
CA ALA A 330 12.22 2.07 1.83
C ALA A 330 11.42 1.11 2.71
N THR A 331 11.30 1.41 4.01
CA THR A 331 10.77 0.48 4.99
C THR A 331 9.85 1.14 6.02
N GLN A 332 9.11 0.31 6.74
CA GLN A 332 8.27 0.74 7.85
C GLN A 332 9.11 1.40 8.96
N ASN A 333 8.57 2.48 9.54
CA ASN A 333 9.17 3.23 10.65
C ASN A 333 10.60 3.73 10.38
N GLU A 334 10.91 4.09 9.15
CA GLU A 334 12.22 4.61 8.76
C GLU A 334 12.40 6.11 9.00
N LEU A 335 11.33 6.83 9.29
CA LEU A 335 11.30 8.27 9.53
C LEU A 335 10.64 8.52 10.88
N ASP A 336 11.45 8.92 11.87
CA ASP A 336 11.00 9.20 13.23
C ASP A 336 10.77 10.70 13.49
N GLU A 337 10.45 11.05 14.73
CA GLU A 337 10.19 12.45 15.14
C GLU A 337 11.39 13.36 14.91
N THR A 338 12.62 12.88 15.20
CA THR A 338 13.85 13.66 15.04
C THR A 338 14.13 13.94 13.57
N ASP A 339 13.91 12.94 12.72
CA ASP A 339 14.01 13.10 11.27
C ASP A 339 12.99 14.10 10.74
N ALA A 340 11.75 14.02 11.23
CA ALA A 340 10.68 14.95 10.86
C ALA A 340 10.99 16.39 11.27
N GLU A 341 11.47 16.61 12.49
CA GLU A 341 11.92 17.93 12.98
C GLU A 341 13.05 18.48 12.10
N THR A 342 13.98 17.63 11.69
CA THR A 342 15.09 17.99 10.78
C THR A 342 14.57 18.41 9.41
N LEU A 343 13.65 17.66 8.82
CA LEU A 343 13.03 18.01 7.54
C LEU A 343 12.26 19.31 7.62
N VAL A 344 11.51 19.54 8.68
CA VAL A 344 10.79 20.81 8.93
C VAL A 344 11.76 21.97 9.06
N ALA A 345 12.83 21.83 9.85
CA ALA A 345 13.85 22.85 10.02
C ALA A 345 14.58 23.18 8.70
N ASN A 346 14.71 22.19 7.80
CA ASN A 346 15.27 22.35 6.46
C ASN A 346 14.28 22.97 5.46
N GLY A 347 13.02 23.17 5.84
CA GLY A 347 12.00 23.83 5.02
C GLY A 347 11.24 22.91 4.07
N VAL A 348 11.08 21.63 4.39
CA VAL A 348 10.29 20.70 3.59
C VAL A 348 8.86 21.18 3.39
N LEU A 349 8.36 21.14 2.17
CA LEU A 349 7.01 21.58 1.79
C LEU A 349 6.00 20.44 1.81
N ALA A 350 6.44 19.27 1.36
CA ALA A 350 5.58 18.09 1.25
C ALA A 350 6.37 16.80 1.51
N VAL A 351 5.67 15.85 2.17
CA VAL A 351 6.12 14.47 2.38
C VAL A 351 5.09 13.55 1.74
N SER A 352 5.52 12.62 0.87
CA SER A 352 4.62 11.65 0.22
C SER A 352 5.14 10.24 0.43
N GLU A 353 4.36 9.44 1.16
CA GLU A 353 4.77 8.09 1.57
C GLU A 353 4.64 7.06 0.44
N GLY A 354 5.78 6.62 -0.10
CA GLY A 354 5.81 5.54 -1.09
C GLY A 354 5.83 4.13 -0.46
N ALA A 355 6.48 3.98 0.69
CA ALA A 355 6.47 2.73 1.47
C ALA A 355 5.19 2.59 2.31
N ASN A 356 4.98 1.43 2.92
CA ASN A 356 3.88 1.23 3.87
C ASN A 356 4.33 1.66 5.28
N MET A 357 3.59 2.58 5.89
CA MET A 357 3.84 3.13 7.22
C MET A 357 5.32 3.52 7.47
N PRO A 358 5.96 4.30 6.60
CA PRO A 358 7.37 4.65 6.77
C PRO A 358 7.60 5.67 7.87
N SER A 359 6.64 6.55 8.15
CA SER A 359 6.71 7.55 9.21
C SER A 359 6.06 7.05 10.50
N THR A 360 6.69 7.33 11.64
CA THR A 360 6.07 7.09 12.95
C THR A 360 4.91 8.07 13.19
N LEU A 361 3.99 7.74 14.08
CA LEU A 361 2.88 8.63 14.43
C LEU A 361 3.38 9.98 14.95
N GLY A 362 4.46 9.99 15.74
CA GLY A 362 5.09 11.22 16.21
C GLY A 362 5.66 12.08 15.08
N ALA A 363 6.28 11.45 14.06
CA ALA A 363 6.75 12.15 12.87
C ALA A 363 5.58 12.79 12.09
N ILE A 364 4.47 12.07 11.92
CA ILE A 364 3.26 12.59 11.27
C ILE A 364 2.73 13.83 12.02
N ASP A 365 2.68 13.76 13.35
CA ASP A 365 2.26 14.88 14.20
C ASP A 365 3.15 16.11 14.03
N VAL A 366 4.47 15.94 13.92
CA VAL A 366 5.42 17.02 13.66
C VAL A 366 5.11 17.69 12.33
N PHE A 367 4.91 16.92 11.25
CA PHE A 367 4.58 17.47 9.93
C PHE A 367 3.26 18.24 9.92
N LEU A 368 2.21 17.67 10.50
CA LEU A 368 0.89 18.31 10.54
C LEU A 368 0.92 19.61 11.34
N LYS A 369 1.59 19.64 12.50
CA LYS A 369 1.75 20.86 13.33
C LYS A 369 2.56 21.94 12.63
N ALA A 370 3.53 21.56 11.83
CA ALA A 370 4.35 22.48 11.04
C ALA A 370 3.67 22.99 9.75
N GLY A 371 2.49 22.48 9.39
CA GLY A 371 1.79 22.84 8.16
C GLY A 371 2.43 22.27 6.88
N VAL A 372 3.23 21.22 7.03
CA VAL A 372 3.78 20.45 5.90
C VAL A 372 2.65 19.65 5.27
N SER A 373 2.57 19.62 3.94
CA SER A 373 1.61 18.75 3.25
C SER A 373 2.05 17.30 3.39
N PHE A 374 1.25 16.50 4.08
CA PHE A 374 1.58 15.10 4.35
C PHE A 374 0.66 14.14 3.60
N GLY A 375 1.23 13.34 2.70
CA GLY A 375 0.54 12.32 1.91
C GLY A 375 0.69 10.94 2.58
N PRO A 376 -0.37 10.43 3.26
CA PRO A 376 -0.30 9.16 3.99
C PRO A 376 -0.19 7.97 3.03
N ALA A 377 0.50 6.93 3.45
CA ALA A 377 0.80 5.74 2.65
C ALA A 377 -0.43 5.13 1.95
N LYS A 378 -1.55 4.97 2.67
CA LYS A 378 -2.78 4.38 2.09
C LYS A 378 -3.34 5.16 0.90
N ALA A 379 -3.07 6.46 0.81
CA ALA A 379 -3.44 7.32 -0.30
C ALA A 379 -2.30 7.45 -1.31
N ALA A 380 -1.12 7.88 -0.86
CA ALA A 380 0.01 8.21 -1.72
C ALA A 380 0.58 6.99 -2.48
N ASN A 381 0.65 5.82 -1.85
CA ASN A 381 1.18 4.61 -2.50
C ASN A 381 0.11 3.72 -3.15
N ALA A 382 -1.12 4.19 -3.30
CA ALA A 382 -2.21 3.43 -3.91
C ALA A 382 -2.02 3.18 -5.41
N GLY A 383 -1.05 3.80 -6.05
CA GLY A 383 -0.78 3.62 -7.49
C GLY A 383 -0.60 2.15 -7.89
N GLY A 384 0.09 1.37 -7.06
CA GLY A 384 0.30 -0.05 -7.33
C GLY A 384 -0.99 -0.87 -7.42
N VAL A 385 -1.93 -0.67 -6.47
CA VAL A 385 -3.23 -1.35 -6.51
C VAL A 385 -4.16 -0.75 -7.56
N ALA A 386 -4.04 0.55 -7.85
CA ALA A 386 -4.77 1.19 -8.94
C ALA A 386 -4.44 0.53 -10.29
N VAL A 387 -3.16 0.40 -10.64
CA VAL A 387 -2.76 -0.29 -11.88
C VAL A 387 -3.08 -1.78 -11.83
N SER A 388 -3.08 -2.41 -10.66
CA SER A 388 -3.59 -3.79 -10.55
C SER A 388 -5.07 -3.90 -10.93
N ALA A 389 -5.90 -2.92 -10.56
CA ALA A 389 -7.30 -2.88 -11.01
C ALA A 389 -7.42 -2.62 -12.52
N LEU A 390 -6.54 -1.78 -13.07
CA LEU A 390 -6.46 -1.58 -14.52
C LEU A 390 -6.02 -2.86 -15.27
N GLU A 391 -5.11 -3.66 -14.68
CA GLU A 391 -4.75 -4.98 -15.19
C GLU A 391 -5.97 -5.91 -15.23
N MET A 392 -6.78 -5.95 -14.15
CA MET A 392 -8.03 -6.72 -14.14
C MET A 392 -8.99 -6.26 -15.24
N ALA A 393 -9.12 -4.97 -15.49
CA ALA A 393 -9.96 -4.44 -16.57
C ALA A 393 -9.46 -4.87 -17.95
N GLN A 394 -8.16 -4.81 -18.20
CA GLN A 394 -7.54 -5.28 -19.44
C GLN A 394 -7.74 -6.79 -19.64
N ASP A 395 -7.58 -7.59 -18.57
CA ASP A 395 -7.82 -9.04 -18.60
C ASP A 395 -9.27 -9.37 -18.97
N SER A 396 -10.22 -8.65 -18.37
CA SER A 396 -11.66 -8.85 -18.65
C SER A 396 -12.03 -8.50 -20.09
N GLN A 397 -11.39 -7.50 -20.66
CA GLN A 397 -11.58 -7.08 -22.05
C GLN A 397 -10.74 -7.90 -23.03
N ARG A 398 -9.76 -8.68 -22.54
CA ARG A 398 -8.73 -9.38 -23.34
C ARG A 398 -7.95 -8.41 -24.24
N THR A 399 -7.60 -7.25 -23.72
CA THR A 399 -6.81 -6.21 -24.38
C THR A 399 -5.56 -5.89 -23.60
N GLN A 400 -4.63 -5.22 -24.22
CA GLN A 400 -3.47 -4.62 -23.56
C GLN A 400 -3.42 -3.15 -23.96
N TRP A 401 -3.43 -2.26 -22.96
CA TRP A 401 -3.27 -0.84 -23.17
C TRP A 401 -1.80 -0.45 -23.27
N THR A 402 -1.51 0.66 -23.93
CA THR A 402 -0.15 1.20 -24.01
C THR A 402 0.29 1.72 -22.64
N PHE A 403 1.59 1.97 -22.52
CA PHE A 403 2.15 2.55 -21.29
C PHE A 403 1.51 3.90 -20.98
N GLU A 404 1.37 4.75 -22.00
CA GLU A 404 0.79 6.09 -21.90
C GLU A 404 -0.68 6.05 -21.49
N GLU A 405 -1.45 5.11 -21.99
CA GLU A 405 -2.86 4.92 -21.59
C GLU A 405 -2.99 4.51 -20.13
N VAL A 406 -2.14 3.62 -19.65
CA VAL A 406 -2.13 3.19 -18.25
C VAL A 406 -1.63 4.32 -17.34
N ASP A 407 -0.55 5.00 -17.73
CA ASP A 407 0.02 6.13 -16.95
C ASP A 407 -0.96 7.30 -16.82
N ALA A 408 -1.67 7.66 -17.91
CA ALA A 408 -2.71 8.69 -17.88
C ALA A 408 -3.86 8.31 -16.91
N LYS A 409 -4.32 7.06 -16.94
CA LYS A 409 -5.34 6.56 -16.01
C LYS A 409 -4.83 6.55 -14.57
N LEU A 410 -3.56 6.18 -14.35
CA LEU A 410 -2.93 6.23 -13.04
C LEU A 410 -2.90 7.66 -12.51
N TYR A 411 -2.53 8.64 -13.35
CA TYR A 411 -2.54 10.04 -12.98
C TYR A 411 -3.92 10.50 -12.52
N ASP A 412 -4.96 10.22 -13.31
CA ASP A 412 -6.35 10.59 -12.98
C ASP A 412 -6.83 9.94 -11.68
N ILE A 413 -6.48 8.67 -11.45
CA ILE A 413 -6.80 7.96 -10.20
C ILE A 413 -6.12 8.64 -9.01
N MET A 414 -4.82 8.91 -9.09
CA MET A 414 -4.07 9.53 -7.99
C MET A 414 -4.55 10.94 -7.68
N LYS A 415 -4.90 11.71 -8.70
CA LYS A 415 -5.55 13.01 -8.56
C LYS A 415 -6.89 12.89 -7.84
N GLY A 416 -7.74 11.96 -8.26
CA GLY A 416 -9.03 11.69 -7.61
C GLY A 416 -8.89 11.26 -6.15
N ILE A 417 -7.87 10.45 -5.81
CA ILE A 417 -7.57 10.08 -4.41
C ILE A 417 -7.28 11.33 -3.57
N TYR A 418 -6.42 12.22 -4.08
CA TYR A 418 -6.10 13.46 -3.38
C TYR A 418 -7.34 14.35 -3.20
N GLU A 419 -8.08 14.60 -4.28
CA GLU A 419 -9.27 15.46 -4.26
C GLU A 419 -10.32 14.95 -3.27
N ASN A 420 -10.59 13.64 -3.27
CA ASN A 420 -11.55 13.02 -2.35
C ASN A 420 -11.07 13.09 -0.89
N ALA A 421 -9.80 12.82 -0.62
CA ALA A 421 -9.24 12.92 0.72
C ALA A 421 -9.25 14.37 1.23
N ALA A 422 -8.87 15.33 0.40
CA ALA A 422 -8.88 16.76 0.77
C ALA A 422 -10.31 17.28 1.01
N ALA A 423 -11.27 16.89 0.17
CA ALA A 423 -12.68 17.25 0.34
C ALA A 423 -13.26 16.67 1.62
N ALA A 424 -13.00 15.40 1.91
CA ALA A 424 -13.46 14.75 3.14
C ALA A 424 -12.83 15.41 4.38
N ALA A 425 -11.52 15.68 4.37
CA ALA A 425 -10.86 16.38 5.47
C ALA A 425 -11.53 17.75 5.74
N LYS A 426 -11.81 18.52 4.69
CA LYS A 426 -12.47 19.83 4.82
C LYS A 426 -13.91 19.69 5.33
N GLU A 427 -14.68 18.78 4.76
CA GLU A 427 -16.10 18.56 5.11
C GLU A 427 -16.27 18.19 6.59
N PHE A 428 -15.34 17.44 7.14
CA PHE A 428 -15.40 16.94 8.53
C PHE A 428 -14.53 17.76 9.52
N GLY A 429 -14.10 18.97 9.14
CA GLY A 429 -13.44 19.92 10.05
C GLY A 429 -11.94 19.66 10.28
N HIS A 430 -11.30 18.89 9.41
CA HIS A 430 -9.87 18.55 9.46
C HIS A 430 -9.11 19.06 8.22
N GLU A 431 -9.48 20.25 7.70
CA GLU A 431 -8.88 20.80 6.47
C GLU A 431 -7.35 20.76 6.52
N GLY A 432 -6.72 20.20 5.48
CA GLY A 432 -5.27 20.01 5.37
C GLY A 432 -4.76 18.68 5.98
N ASN A 433 -5.55 17.96 6.76
CA ASN A 433 -5.17 16.65 7.30
C ASN A 433 -5.61 15.52 6.37
N LEU A 434 -4.72 15.13 5.45
CA LEU A 434 -5.01 14.07 4.48
C LEU A 434 -5.03 12.67 5.11
N VAL A 435 -4.51 12.47 6.32
CA VAL A 435 -4.59 11.19 7.04
C VAL A 435 -6.05 10.92 7.41
N VAL A 436 -6.68 11.87 8.10
CA VAL A 436 -8.10 11.79 8.46
C VAL A 436 -8.97 11.78 7.20
N GLY A 437 -8.67 12.64 6.24
CA GLY A 437 -9.40 12.74 4.97
C GLY A 437 -9.42 11.43 4.19
N ALA A 438 -8.29 10.73 4.09
CA ALA A 438 -8.20 9.45 3.41
C ALA A 438 -9.00 8.35 4.13
N ASN A 439 -8.94 8.29 5.46
CA ASN A 439 -9.73 7.35 6.25
C ASN A 439 -11.23 7.57 6.04
N ILE A 440 -11.70 8.82 6.12
CA ILE A 440 -13.11 9.17 5.95
C ILE A 440 -13.57 8.92 4.50
N ALA A 441 -12.84 9.38 3.50
CA ALA A 441 -13.20 9.20 2.10
C ALA A 441 -13.28 7.71 1.72
N GLY A 442 -12.29 6.92 2.16
CA GLY A 442 -12.30 5.46 1.97
C GLY A 442 -13.48 4.78 2.65
N PHE A 443 -13.79 5.19 3.90
CA PHE A 443 -14.93 4.66 4.64
C PHE A 443 -16.27 4.98 3.99
N LEU A 444 -16.52 6.23 3.64
CA LEU A 444 -17.83 6.68 3.12
C LEU A 444 -18.27 5.89 1.89
N LYS A 445 -17.38 5.64 0.95
CA LYS A 445 -17.69 4.87 -0.25
C LYS A 445 -18.10 3.44 0.08
N VAL A 446 -17.41 2.79 1.03
CA VAL A 446 -17.74 1.42 1.47
C VAL A 446 -19.04 1.42 2.27
N ALA A 447 -19.21 2.38 3.17
CA ALA A 447 -20.39 2.54 4.01
C ALA A 447 -21.66 2.72 3.18
N ASP A 448 -21.62 3.59 2.17
CA ASP A 448 -22.77 3.80 1.28
C ASP A 448 -23.11 2.54 0.48
N ALA A 449 -22.10 1.81 -0.01
CA ALA A 449 -22.32 0.54 -0.70
C ALA A 449 -22.94 -0.51 0.23
N MET A 450 -22.42 -0.67 1.44
CA MET A 450 -22.97 -1.60 2.44
C MET A 450 -24.40 -1.25 2.84
N SER A 451 -24.70 0.05 3.00
CA SER A 451 -26.04 0.55 3.32
C SER A 451 -27.01 0.28 2.17
N ALA A 452 -26.60 0.53 0.93
CA ALA A 452 -27.41 0.30 -0.26
C ALA A 452 -27.72 -1.19 -0.53
N GLN A 453 -26.77 -2.07 -0.22
CA GLN A 453 -26.90 -3.52 -0.42
C GLN A 453 -27.69 -4.21 0.72
N GLY A 454 -27.89 -3.53 1.83
CA GLY A 454 -28.64 -4.06 2.98
C GLY A 454 -27.78 -4.92 3.91
N ILE A 455 -28.45 -5.79 4.66
CA ILE A 455 -27.79 -6.68 5.63
C ILE A 455 -27.61 -8.05 4.97
N VAL A 456 -26.43 -8.28 4.42
CA VAL A 456 -26.04 -9.50 3.69
C VAL A 456 -24.82 -10.13 4.31
#